data_b9aeb5833f35e11ddac6ba160ccfa1c8
#
_entry.id   b9aeb5833f35e11ddac6ba160ccfa1c8
#
_cell.length_a   1.000
_cell.length_b   1.000
_cell.length_c   1.000
_cell.angle_alpha   90.00
_cell.angle_beta   90.00
_cell.angle_gamma   90.00
#
_symmetry.space_group_name_H-M   'P 1'
#
loop_
_entity.id
_entity.type
_entity.pdbx_description
1 polymer ?
#
loop_
_entity_poly.entity_id
_entity_poly.type
_entity_poly.pdbx_seq_one_letter_code
_entity_poly.pdbx_strand_id
1 'polypeptide(L)'
;MWSRLLLLALLLLPAQAFADVKEKVAAISPLALVLVTDTDGKELVAQNADEPFVPASVTKIVTAWLALQVLGADYRFETRFYLDSKRVLYVRGGGDPFLVSEELAVLATELVSAVGKKPIAGVVLDASYFPADLRIPGVEGTTKSFDTLNSALAVNFNSISAVRNGNKVESGEKQTPLTPLAISQFRARGPNGRGRISLNQAPAVGLQYSGELLAAFIKQAGGSVRGKITTGSVPAGLAPVYVHRQSRTLSGIIRELLLGSNNYVANQVFLEMGARSLGGPVSLEKSLAVARKILAAHDLADAIQLEEGSGLSRGNRFTAGGLAKVLNLFAPHVGLLKSDAGASYKTGTLEGIRTLAGYVSTSKHGLVRFVIALKSNNGAARFDLLKAIEAEL
;
A
#
# COMPACT_ATOMS: atom_id res chain seq x y z
N MET A 1 23.68 1.82 -61.60
CA MET A 1 23.28 0.62 -60.82
C MET A 1 23.70 0.67 -59.33
N TRP A 2 23.83 1.83 -58.71
CA TRP A 2 24.37 1.95 -57.32
C TRP A 2 23.40 2.55 -56.29
N SER A 3 22.18 2.89 -56.68
CA SER A 3 21.20 3.55 -55.76
C SER A 3 20.13 2.62 -55.13
N ARG A 4 20.16 1.31 -55.38
CA ARG A 4 19.19 0.35 -54.80
C ARG A 4 19.70 -0.47 -53.61
N LEU A 5 21.03 -0.45 -53.35
CA LEU A 5 21.62 -1.20 -52.22
C LEU A 5 21.66 -0.43 -50.88
N LEU A 6 21.56 0.89 -50.92
CA LEU A 6 21.57 1.71 -49.69
C LEU A 6 20.20 1.75 -48.95
N LEU A 7 19.08 1.46 -49.62
CA LEU A 7 17.76 1.44 -49.00
C LEU A 7 17.44 0.15 -48.22
N LEU A 8 18.17 -0.97 -48.53
CA LEU A 8 17.97 -2.23 -47.79
C LEU A 8 18.74 -2.29 -46.48
N ALA A 9 19.82 -1.51 -46.31
CA ALA A 9 20.60 -1.50 -45.07
C ALA A 9 19.97 -0.73 -43.93
N LEU A 10 19.12 0.28 -44.22
CA LEU A 10 18.44 1.08 -43.18
C LEU A 10 17.23 0.37 -42.57
N LEU A 11 16.66 -0.64 -43.22
CA LEU A 11 15.51 -1.40 -42.71
C LEU A 11 15.90 -2.63 -41.87
N LEU A 12 17.17 -3.04 -41.89
CA LEU A 12 17.67 -4.21 -41.18
C LEU A 12 18.23 -3.87 -39.77
N LEU A 13 18.66 -2.61 -39.56
CA LEU A 13 19.25 -2.18 -38.28
C LEU A 13 18.30 -2.32 -37.06
N PRO A 14 17.02 -1.96 -37.11
CA PRO A 14 16.14 -2.15 -35.96
C PRO A 14 15.85 -3.63 -35.65
N ALA A 15 15.78 -4.50 -36.66
CA ALA A 15 15.51 -5.93 -36.45
C ALA A 15 16.67 -6.66 -35.76
N GLN A 16 17.93 -6.30 -36.07
CA GLN A 16 19.09 -6.86 -35.40
C GLN A 16 19.22 -6.43 -33.94
N ALA A 17 18.94 -5.16 -33.61
CA ALA A 17 18.99 -4.67 -32.25
C ALA A 17 17.94 -5.37 -31.32
N PHE A 18 16.76 -5.67 -31.84
CA PHE A 18 15.75 -6.42 -31.08
C PHE A 18 16.09 -7.90 -30.90
N ALA A 19 16.79 -8.52 -31.82
CA ALA A 19 17.30 -9.88 -31.70
C ALA A 19 18.31 -9.99 -30.56
N ASP A 20 19.24 -9.04 -30.44
CA ASP A 20 20.25 -8.99 -29.38
C ASP A 20 19.65 -8.88 -27.98
N VAL A 21 18.63 -8.03 -27.78
CA VAL A 21 17.96 -7.89 -26.47
C VAL A 21 17.24 -9.18 -26.08
N LYS A 22 16.52 -9.80 -27.02
CA LYS A 22 15.80 -11.06 -26.76
C LYS A 22 16.75 -12.19 -26.38
N GLU A 23 17.88 -12.31 -27.08
CA GLU A 23 18.91 -13.32 -26.80
C GLU A 23 19.52 -13.12 -25.42
N LYS A 24 19.84 -11.87 -25.02
CA LYS A 24 20.37 -11.55 -23.69
C LYS A 24 19.36 -11.81 -22.59
N VAL A 25 18.10 -11.43 -22.78
CA VAL A 25 17.00 -11.71 -21.84
C VAL A 25 16.84 -13.22 -21.65
N ALA A 26 16.82 -13.98 -22.75
CA ALA A 26 16.71 -15.44 -22.71
C ALA A 26 17.93 -16.11 -22.05
N ALA A 27 19.14 -15.58 -22.29
CA ALA A 27 20.38 -16.08 -21.66
C ALA A 27 20.39 -15.86 -20.14
N ILE A 28 19.85 -14.72 -19.65
CA ILE A 28 19.74 -14.44 -18.21
C ILE A 28 18.68 -15.33 -17.55
N SER A 29 17.49 -15.47 -18.17
CA SER A 29 16.40 -16.28 -17.65
C SER A 29 15.41 -16.68 -18.76
N PRO A 30 15.53 -17.88 -19.33
CA PRO A 30 14.66 -18.33 -20.42
C PRO A 30 13.20 -18.50 -20.01
N LEU A 31 12.93 -18.69 -18.72
CA LEU A 31 11.57 -18.84 -18.18
C LEU A 31 11.00 -17.54 -17.60
N ALA A 32 11.73 -16.42 -17.71
CA ALA A 32 11.22 -15.13 -17.31
C ALA A 32 10.08 -14.69 -18.24
N LEU A 33 9.05 -14.09 -17.66
CA LEU A 33 8.12 -13.26 -18.39
C LEU A 33 8.74 -11.86 -18.48
N VAL A 34 8.92 -11.35 -19.68
CA VAL A 34 9.44 -10.00 -19.94
C VAL A 34 8.60 -9.35 -21.03
N LEU A 35 8.12 -8.15 -20.75
CA LEU A 35 7.51 -7.27 -21.76
C LEU A 35 8.11 -5.88 -21.62
N VAL A 36 8.55 -5.31 -22.74
CA VAL A 36 8.96 -3.91 -22.83
C VAL A 36 8.17 -3.25 -23.95
N THR A 37 7.57 -2.10 -23.65
CA THR A 37 6.82 -1.32 -24.63
C THR A 37 7.32 0.13 -24.65
N ASP A 38 7.20 0.79 -25.80
CA ASP A 38 7.38 2.24 -25.91
C ASP A 38 6.18 3.02 -25.33
N THR A 39 6.20 4.33 -25.50
CA THR A 39 5.14 5.24 -25.04
C THR A 39 3.78 4.99 -25.71
N ASP A 40 3.78 4.48 -26.91
CA ASP A 40 2.59 4.23 -27.72
C ASP A 40 2.04 2.82 -27.51
N GLY A 41 2.73 2.01 -26.67
CA GLY A 41 2.36 0.62 -26.38
C GLY A 41 2.90 -0.40 -27.39
N LYS A 42 3.76 0.02 -28.33
CA LYS A 42 4.40 -0.90 -29.27
C LYS A 42 5.41 -1.78 -28.51
N GLU A 43 5.34 -3.08 -28.76
CA GLU A 43 6.26 -4.05 -28.19
C GLU A 43 7.67 -3.88 -28.75
N LEU A 44 8.65 -3.71 -27.87
CA LEU A 44 10.07 -3.69 -28.18
C LEU A 44 10.73 -5.04 -27.84
N VAL A 45 10.34 -5.63 -26.70
CA VAL A 45 10.79 -6.94 -26.25
C VAL A 45 9.61 -7.70 -25.67
N ALA A 46 9.38 -8.93 -26.10
CA ALA A 46 8.40 -9.84 -25.54
C ALA A 46 9.00 -11.25 -25.40
N GLN A 47 8.94 -11.80 -24.17
CA GLN A 47 9.28 -13.18 -23.84
C GLN A 47 8.26 -13.71 -22.86
N ASN A 48 7.56 -14.80 -23.19
CA ASN A 48 6.49 -15.41 -22.38
C ASN A 48 5.42 -14.39 -21.92
N ALA A 49 5.21 -13.31 -22.68
CA ALA A 49 4.43 -12.14 -22.26
C ALA A 49 2.92 -12.38 -22.23
N ASP A 50 2.43 -13.42 -22.93
CA ASP A 50 1.01 -13.78 -23.00
C ASP A 50 0.55 -14.60 -21.77
N GLU A 51 1.49 -15.15 -20.98
CA GLU A 51 1.16 -15.92 -19.81
C GLU A 51 0.67 -15.02 -18.65
N PRO A 52 -0.46 -15.38 -18.00
CA PRO A 52 -0.84 -14.69 -16.78
C PRO A 52 0.13 -15.01 -15.64
N PHE A 53 0.44 -14.02 -14.82
CA PHE A 53 1.36 -14.18 -13.70
C PHE A 53 0.78 -13.67 -12.38
N VAL A 54 1.35 -14.14 -11.26
CA VAL A 54 1.07 -13.62 -9.92
C VAL A 54 1.88 -12.34 -9.71
N PRO A 55 1.22 -11.17 -9.60
CA PRO A 55 1.93 -9.87 -9.61
C PRO A 55 2.71 -9.59 -8.33
N ALA A 56 2.35 -10.19 -7.20
CA ALA A 56 2.87 -9.79 -5.90
C ALA A 56 2.70 -8.26 -5.71
N SER A 57 3.63 -7.58 -5.06
CA SER A 57 3.47 -6.14 -4.73
C SER A 57 3.53 -5.17 -5.91
N VAL A 58 3.70 -5.60 -7.16
CA VAL A 58 3.46 -4.70 -8.31
C VAL A 58 1.96 -4.39 -8.49
N THR A 59 1.06 -5.19 -7.90
CA THR A 59 -0.38 -4.88 -7.73
C THR A 59 -0.61 -3.47 -7.17
N LYS A 60 0.27 -2.99 -6.32
CA LYS A 60 0.16 -1.66 -5.69
C LYS A 60 0.21 -0.49 -6.70
N ILE A 61 0.77 -0.71 -7.89
CA ILE A 61 0.69 0.27 -9.00
C ILE A 61 -0.77 0.39 -9.47
N VAL A 62 -1.45 -0.75 -9.66
CA VAL A 62 -2.87 -0.79 -10.06
C VAL A 62 -3.74 -0.16 -8.99
N THR A 63 -3.54 -0.54 -7.72
CA THR A 63 -4.26 0.05 -6.57
C THR A 63 -4.05 1.56 -6.47
N ALA A 64 -2.83 2.04 -6.64
CA ALA A 64 -2.50 3.46 -6.63
C ALA A 64 -3.22 4.21 -7.76
N TRP A 65 -3.17 3.68 -8.98
CA TRP A 65 -3.86 4.27 -10.12
C TRP A 65 -5.39 4.32 -9.89
N LEU A 66 -6.00 3.21 -9.51
CA LEU A 66 -7.45 3.14 -9.23
C LEU A 66 -7.87 4.13 -8.14
N ALA A 67 -7.10 4.22 -7.05
CA ALA A 67 -7.40 5.12 -5.94
C ALA A 67 -7.29 6.59 -6.35
N LEU A 68 -6.27 6.95 -7.14
CA LEU A 68 -6.12 8.31 -7.66
C LEU A 68 -7.29 8.71 -8.59
N GLN A 69 -7.80 7.76 -9.39
CA GLN A 69 -8.98 7.99 -10.24
C GLN A 69 -10.25 8.22 -9.42
N VAL A 70 -10.44 7.50 -8.33
CA VAL A 70 -11.67 7.53 -7.54
C VAL A 70 -11.67 8.63 -6.48
N LEU A 71 -10.58 8.75 -5.73
CA LEU A 71 -10.50 9.64 -4.58
C LEU A 71 -9.89 11.00 -4.92
N GLY A 72 -9.05 11.06 -5.96
CA GLY A 72 -8.26 12.24 -6.30
C GLY A 72 -6.99 12.37 -5.47
N ALA A 73 -5.97 13.03 -6.03
CA ALA A 73 -4.64 13.17 -5.44
C ALA A 73 -4.62 13.89 -4.08
N ASP A 74 -5.53 14.86 -3.90
CA ASP A 74 -5.62 15.72 -2.71
C ASP A 74 -6.53 15.17 -1.61
N TYR A 75 -7.15 13.99 -1.83
CA TYR A 75 -8.00 13.36 -0.83
C TYR A 75 -7.25 13.19 0.50
N ARG A 76 -7.97 13.42 1.61
CA ARG A 76 -7.44 13.23 2.98
C ARG A 76 -8.39 12.39 3.80
N PHE A 77 -7.86 11.40 4.46
CA PHE A 77 -8.61 10.58 5.41
C PHE A 77 -9.03 11.40 6.63
N GLU A 78 -10.13 11.03 7.26
CA GLU A 78 -10.67 11.71 8.44
C GLU A 78 -10.83 10.76 9.63
N THR A 79 -10.51 11.26 10.83
CA THR A 79 -10.89 10.65 12.11
C THR A 79 -11.72 11.66 12.87
N ARG A 80 -12.91 11.26 13.34
CA ARG A 80 -13.90 12.17 13.94
C ARG A 80 -14.02 11.95 15.44
N PHE A 81 -14.07 13.03 16.19
CA PHE A 81 -14.12 13.07 17.64
C PHE A 81 -15.39 13.74 18.12
N TYR A 82 -16.05 13.11 19.09
CA TYR A 82 -17.30 13.57 19.68
C TYR A 82 -17.16 13.55 21.18
N LEU A 83 -17.75 14.53 21.87
CA LEU A 83 -17.72 14.62 23.33
C LEU A 83 -19.14 14.80 23.85
N ASP A 84 -19.58 13.90 24.74
CA ASP A 84 -20.90 14.03 25.35
C ASP A 84 -20.89 14.94 26.58
N SER A 85 -22.07 15.19 27.17
CA SER A 85 -22.24 16.01 28.37
C SER A 85 -21.53 15.45 29.59
N LYS A 86 -21.28 14.13 29.65
CA LYS A 86 -20.54 13.43 30.70
C LYS A 86 -19.05 13.42 30.46
N ARG A 87 -18.60 14.10 29.36
CA ARG A 87 -17.21 14.16 28.90
C ARG A 87 -16.63 12.80 28.51
N VAL A 88 -17.45 11.89 28.01
CA VAL A 88 -16.99 10.68 27.34
C VAL A 88 -16.62 11.07 25.90
N LEU A 89 -15.40 10.75 25.51
CA LEU A 89 -14.87 10.99 24.17
C LEU A 89 -15.16 9.78 23.28
N TYR A 90 -15.90 9.99 22.20
CA TYR A 90 -16.12 8.98 21.18
C TYR A 90 -15.19 9.28 20.00
N VAL A 91 -14.51 8.24 19.49
CA VAL A 91 -13.57 8.34 18.40
C VAL A 91 -14.04 7.44 17.26
N ARG A 92 -14.54 8.04 16.19
CA ARG A 92 -14.94 7.30 14.98
C ARG A 92 -13.80 7.26 13.98
N GLY A 93 -13.27 6.05 13.75
CA GLY A 93 -12.26 5.82 12.73
C GLY A 93 -12.85 5.87 11.32
N GLY A 94 -12.12 6.49 10.40
CA GLY A 94 -12.44 6.57 8.98
C GLY A 94 -11.47 5.79 8.09
N GLY A 95 -10.75 4.81 8.65
CA GLY A 95 -9.84 3.97 7.87
C GLY A 95 -8.53 4.65 7.48
N ASP A 96 -8.09 5.67 8.23
CA ASP A 96 -6.84 6.37 7.94
C ASP A 96 -5.63 5.41 7.92
N PRO A 97 -4.96 5.21 6.78
CA PRO A 97 -3.84 4.29 6.65
C PRO A 97 -2.54 4.79 7.30
N PHE A 98 -2.46 6.09 7.62
CA PHE A 98 -1.26 6.75 8.13
C PHE A 98 -1.46 7.45 9.48
N LEU A 99 -2.35 6.93 10.31
CA LEU A 99 -2.52 7.37 11.69
C LEU A 99 -1.33 6.85 12.53
N VAL A 100 -0.15 7.37 12.25
CA VAL A 100 1.10 7.03 12.95
C VAL A 100 1.32 7.92 14.17
N SER A 101 2.31 7.61 15.00
CA SER A 101 2.58 8.34 16.24
C SER A 101 2.82 9.84 16.03
N GLU A 102 3.47 10.23 14.95
CA GLU A 102 3.69 11.63 14.58
C GLU A 102 2.37 12.34 14.25
N GLU A 103 1.47 11.66 13.57
CA GLU A 103 0.13 12.17 13.26
C GLU A 103 -0.75 12.24 14.51
N LEU A 104 -0.65 11.24 15.40
CA LEU A 104 -1.33 11.27 16.71
C LEU A 104 -0.88 12.43 17.59
N ALA A 105 0.39 12.86 17.53
CA ALA A 105 0.89 14.00 18.28
C ALA A 105 0.21 15.30 17.81
N VAL A 106 0.10 15.51 16.49
CA VAL A 106 -0.62 16.65 15.90
C VAL A 106 -2.10 16.59 16.29
N LEU A 107 -2.75 15.47 16.02
CA LEU A 107 -4.15 15.21 16.32
C LEU A 107 -4.48 15.47 17.80
N ALA A 108 -3.66 14.98 18.73
CA ALA A 108 -3.91 15.12 20.16
C ALA A 108 -3.79 16.58 20.62
N THR A 109 -2.87 17.36 20.05
CA THR A 109 -2.73 18.79 20.35
C THR A 109 -3.98 19.55 19.95
N GLU A 110 -4.46 19.34 18.72
CA GLU A 110 -5.68 19.98 18.22
C GLU A 110 -6.93 19.51 18.98
N LEU A 111 -7.02 18.21 19.27
CA LEU A 111 -8.13 17.65 20.05
C LEU A 111 -8.19 18.26 21.46
N VAL A 112 -7.07 18.36 22.18
CA VAL A 112 -7.01 18.98 23.52
C VAL A 112 -7.40 20.46 23.47
N SER A 113 -7.00 21.16 22.41
CA SER A 113 -7.43 22.55 22.18
C SER A 113 -8.97 22.63 22.02
N ALA A 114 -9.56 21.71 21.24
CA ALA A 114 -11.01 21.68 20.98
C ALA A 114 -11.86 21.29 22.18
N VAL A 115 -11.42 20.27 22.98
CA VAL A 115 -12.19 19.76 24.12
C VAL A 115 -11.89 20.44 25.46
N GLY A 116 -10.80 21.24 25.50
CA GLY A 116 -10.29 21.91 26.69
C GLY A 116 -9.58 20.96 27.67
N LYS A 117 -8.92 21.54 28.68
CA LYS A 117 -8.06 20.82 29.63
C LYS A 117 -8.81 20.01 30.70
N LYS A 118 -10.13 20.13 30.78
CA LYS A 118 -10.91 19.32 31.74
C LYS A 118 -10.74 17.82 31.42
N PRO A 119 -10.62 16.95 32.43
CA PRO A 119 -10.42 15.52 32.20
C PRO A 119 -11.51 14.90 31.31
N ILE A 120 -11.09 14.05 30.37
CA ILE A 120 -11.95 13.16 29.61
C ILE A 120 -12.35 12.00 30.55
N ALA A 121 -13.66 11.73 30.70
CA ALA A 121 -14.18 10.75 31.62
C ALA A 121 -14.00 9.30 31.15
N GLY A 122 -13.88 9.07 29.85
CA GLY A 122 -13.64 7.77 29.22
C GLY A 122 -13.51 7.92 27.71
N VAL A 123 -13.03 6.87 27.05
CA VAL A 123 -12.90 6.85 25.57
C VAL A 123 -13.69 5.67 25.02
N VAL A 124 -14.53 5.93 24.03
CA VAL A 124 -15.26 4.92 23.26
C VAL A 124 -14.76 4.92 21.82
N LEU A 125 -14.27 3.78 21.36
CA LEU A 125 -13.71 3.61 20.02
C LEU A 125 -14.77 3.03 19.08
N ASP A 126 -15.20 3.81 18.12
CA ASP A 126 -16.17 3.43 17.09
C ASP A 126 -15.44 3.00 15.82
N ALA A 127 -15.37 1.69 15.60
CA ALA A 127 -14.79 1.07 14.42
C ALA A 127 -15.86 0.58 13.42
N SER A 128 -17.11 1.01 13.55
CA SER A 128 -18.25 0.52 12.77
C SER A 128 -18.16 0.80 11.26
N TYR A 129 -17.23 1.65 10.84
CA TYR A 129 -16.97 1.91 9.42
C TYR A 129 -16.40 0.69 8.68
N PHE A 130 -15.72 -0.22 9.40
CA PHE A 130 -15.25 -1.50 8.89
C PHE A 130 -16.03 -2.65 9.54
N PRO A 131 -16.48 -3.65 8.77
CA PRO A 131 -17.11 -4.83 9.36
C PRO A 131 -16.11 -5.59 10.24
N ALA A 132 -16.58 -6.11 11.37
CA ALA A 132 -15.73 -6.84 12.32
C ALA A 132 -15.20 -8.16 11.76
N ASP A 133 -15.87 -8.72 10.77
CA ASP A 133 -15.56 -9.97 10.08
C ASP A 133 -14.83 -9.75 8.74
N LEU A 134 -14.37 -8.52 8.46
CA LEU A 134 -13.60 -8.23 7.25
C LEU A 134 -12.41 -9.17 7.12
N ARG A 135 -12.34 -9.84 5.97
CA ARG A 135 -11.23 -10.72 5.59
C ARG A 135 -10.60 -10.22 4.31
N ILE A 136 -9.29 -10.14 4.30
CA ILE A 136 -8.49 -9.81 3.12
C ILE A 136 -7.78 -11.09 2.67
N PRO A 137 -7.96 -11.55 1.42
CA PRO A 137 -7.26 -12.72 0.89
C PRO A 137 -5.73 -12.60 1.05
N GLY A 138 -5.09 -13.70 1.45
CA GLY A 138 -3.65 -13.74 1.69
C GLY A 138 -3.19 -13.31 3.08
N VAL A 139 -4.08 -12.73 3.91
CA VAL A 139 -3.80 -12.47 5.34
C VAL A 139 -4.00 -13.76 6.14
N GLU A 140 -2.94 -14.23 6.80
CA GLU A 140 -2.88 -15.54 7.47
C GLU A 140 -2.94 -15.47 9.00
N GLY A 141 -2.93 -14.27 9.58
CA GLY A 141 -2.98 -14.09 11.05
C GLY A 141 -1.63 -14.31 11.75
N THR A 142 -0.51 -14.18 11.03
CA THR A 142 0.83 -14.29 11.61
C THR A 142 1.26 -13.00 12.34
N THR A 143 2.38 -13.03 13.07
CA THR A 143 2.94 -11.82 13.70
C THR A 143 3.78 -10.98 12.76
N LYS A 144 3.95 -11.40 11.51
CA LYS A 144 4.80 -10.70 10.54
C LYS A 144 4.19 -9.36 10.15
N SER A 145 5.00 -8.33 9.99
CA SER A 145 4.55 -6.95 9.74
C SER A 145 3.80 -6.75 8.42
N PHE A 146 3.94 -7.67 7.47
CA PHE A 146 3.21 -7.62 6.21
C PHE A 146 1.81 -8.25 6.29
N ASP A 147 1.50 -8.94 7.40
CA ASP A 147 0.29 -9.73 7.61
C ASP A 147 -0.57 -9.06 8.68
N THR A 148 -1.15 -7.91 8.35
CA THR A 148 -1.81 -7.02 9.30
C THR A 148 -3.28 -6.84 8.96
N LEU A 149 -4.17 -6.91 9.97
CA LEU A 149 -5.60 -6.66 9.82
C LEU A 149 -5.89 -5.19 9.51
N ASN A 150 -6.71 -4.95 8.50
CA ASN A 150 -7.29 -3.66 8.19
C ASN A 150 -8.40 -3.31 9.20
N SER A 151 -8.54 -2.03 9.55
CA SER A 151 -9.48 -1.55 10.56
C SER A 151 -9.88 -0.11 10.30
N ALA A 152 -11.07 0.28 10.74
CA ALA A 152 -11.53 1.66 10.71
C ALA A 152 -10.65 2.59 11.56
N LEU A 153 -10.13 2.09 12.66
CA LEU A 153 -9.26 2.82 13.59
C LEU A 153 -8.09 1.93 14.00
N ALA A 154 -6.93 2.18 13.44
CA ALA A 154 -5.70 1.52 13.78
C ALA A 154 -4.53 2.50 13.71
N VAL A 155 -3.59 2.38 14.63
CA VAL A 155 -2.41 3.23 14.72
C VAL A 155 -1.15 2.44 14.35
N ASN A 156 -0.13 3.14 13.82
CA ASN A 156 1.15 2.56 13.47
C ASN A 156 1.02 1.30 12.60
N PHE A 157 0.10 1.34 11.60
CA PHE A 157 -0.21 0.21 10.70
C PHE A 157 -0.70 -1.04 11.45
N ASN A 158 -1.44 -0.86 12.54
CA ASN A 158 -1.91 -1.92 13.42
C ASN A 158 -0.77 -2.85 13.91
N SER A 159 0.37 -2.26 14.30
CA SER A 159 1.57 -2.98 14.67
C SER A 159 2.33 -2.31 15.82
N ILE A 160 3.13 -3.08 16.54
CA ILE A 160 3.99 -2.60 17.63
C ILE A 160 5.45 -2.78 17.23
N SER A 161 6.24 -1.71 17.28
CA SER A 161 7.69 -1.73 17.19
C SER A 161 8.30 -1.58 18.59
N ALA A 162 9.12 -2.55 18.99
CA ALA A 162 9.75 -2.53 20.31
C ALA A 162 11.11 -3.24 20.31
N VAL A 163 11.82 -3.09 21.43
CA VAL A 163 13.06 -3.81 21.74
C VAL A 163 12.84 -4.58 23.04
N ARG A 164 13.06 -5.90 23.02
CA ARG A 164 12.96 -6.74 24.19
C ARG A 164 14.32 -7.29 24.61
N ASN A 165 14.65 -7.12 25.87
CA ASN A 165 15.84 -7.72 26.52
C ASN A 165 15.37 -8.49 27.74
N GLY A 166 15.20 -9.82 27.60
CA GLY A 166 14.57 -10.66 28.61
C GLY A 166 13.13 -10.22 28.90
N ASN A 167 12.86 -9.77 30.12
CA ASN A 167 11.54 -9.28 30.54
C ASN A 167 11.34 -7.77 30.31
N LYS A 168 12.38 -7.01 30.03
CA LYS A 168 12.31 -5.59 29.75
C LYS A 168 11.88 -5.35 28.31
N VAL A 169 10.86 -4.50 28.11
CA VAL A 169 10.39 -4.06 26.81
C VAL A 169 10.53 -2.54 26.76
N GLU A 170 11.13 -2.02 25.70
CA GLU A 170 11.28 -0.60 25.43
C GLU A 170 10.69 -0.28 24.05
N SER A 171 10.28 0.98 23.84
CA SER A 171 9.78 1.38 22.51
C SER A 171 10.89 1.23 21.46
N GLY A 172 10.54 0.70 20.30
CA GLY A 172 11.40 0.61 19.13
C GLY A 172 11.54 1.95 18.39
N GLU A 173 10.66 2.91 18.71
CA GLU A 173 10.55 4.22 18.06
C GLU A 173 10.44 5.31 19.13
N LYS A 174 11.37 6.27 19.10
CA LYS A 174 11.50 7.29 20.16
C LYS A 174 10.23 8.12 20.36
N GLN A 175 9.50 8.39 19.29
CA GLN A 175 8.28 9.19 19.28
C GLN A 175 7.04 8.43 19.73
N THR A 176 7.11 7.11 19.86
CA THR A 176 5.96 6.25 20.20
C THR A 176 5.98 5.92 21.69
N PRO A 177 4.99 6.36 22.49
CA PRO A 177 4.87 5.97 23.89
C PRO A 177 4.68 4.45 24.02
N LEU A 178 5.34 3.85 25.01
CA LEU A 178 5.14 2.43 25.30
C LEU A 178 3.92 2.26 26.21
N THR A 179 2.90 1.57 25.70
CA THR A 179 1.64 1.34 26.43
C THR A 179 1.63 -0.01 27.15
N PRO A 180 0.75 -0.22 28.18
CA PRO A 180 0.64 -1.50 28.86
C PRO A 180 0.33 -2.66 27.91
N LEU A 181 -0.58 -2.46 26.95
CA LEU A 181 -0.89 -3.47 25.96
C LEU A 181 0.33 -3.76 25.05
N ALA A 182 1.04 -2.72 24.60
CA ALA A 182 2.25 -2.91 23.79
C ALA A 182 3.30 -3.75 24.51
N ILE A 183 3.53 -3.49 25.81
CA ILE A 183 4.45 -4.27 26.63
C ILE A 183 4.01 -5.75 26.71
N SER A 184 2.73 -5.98 27.00
CA SER A 184 2.21 -7.34 27.17
C SER A 184 2.27 -8.14 25.87
N GLN A 185 1.83 -7.54 24.76
CA GLN A 185 1.83 -8.18 23.44
C GLN A 185 3.24 -8.45 22.93
N PHE A 186 4.14 -7.49 23.07
CA PHE A 186 5.52 -7.67 22.58
C PHE A 186 6.31 -8.65 23.46
N ARG A 187 6.05 -8.69 24.78
CA ARG A 187 6.63 -9.68 25.67
C ARG A 187 6.18 -11.09 25.31
N ALA A 188 4.90 -11.27 25.00
CA ALA A 188 4.33 -12.59 24.67
C ALA A 188 4.72 -13.08 23.27
N ARG A 189 4.84 -12.20 22.27
CA ARG A 189 4.89 -12.58 20.86
C ARG A 189 6.06 -11.99 20.07
N GLY A 190 6.71 -10.95 20.60
CA GLY A 190 7.83 -10.29 19.96
C GLY A 190 9.12 -11.09 20.09
N PRO A 191 10.08 -10.90 19.17
CA PRO A 191 11.40 -11.49 19.27
C PRO A 191 12.18 -10.95 20.47
N ASN A 192 13.21 -11.63 20.90
CA ASN A 192 14.25 -11.01 21.72
C ASN A 192 15.07 -10.06 20.83
N GLY A 193 15.42 -8.87 21.33
CA GLY A 193 15.99 -7.80 20.53
C GLY A 193 14.93 -6.91 19.88
N ARG A 194 15.34 -6.14 18.86
CA ARG A 194 14.47 -5.22 18.12
C ARG A 194 13.57 -6.00 17.15
N GLY A 195 12.28 -5.63 17.10
CA GLY A 195 11.35 -6.19 16.15
C GLY A 195 10.07 -5.38 16.00
N ARG A 196 9.22 -5.82 15.08
CA ARG A 196 7.87 -5.32 14.87
C ARG A 196 6.92 -6.51 14.78
N ILE A 197 5.79 -6.44 15.47
CA ILE A 197 4.74 -7.46 15.43
C ILE A 197 3.41 -6.85 15.00
N SER A 198 2.63 -7.59 14.21
CA SER A 198 1.25 -7.26 13.86
C SER A 198 0.29 -7.57 14.99
N LEU A 199 -0.77 -6.76 15.13
CA LEU A 199 -1.87 -6.97 16.07
C LEU A 199 -3.07 -7.60 15.35
N ASN A 200 -2.92 -8.83 14.89
CA ASN A 200 -3.90 -9.51 14.05
C ASN A 200 -4.60 -10.71 14.72
N GLN A 201 -4.49 -10.88 16.06
CA GLN A 201 -5.22 -11.95 16.77
C GLN A 201 -6.72 -11.69 16.79
N ALA A 202 -7.12 -10.44 17.07
CA ALA A 202 -8.49 -10.01 17.07
C ALA A 202 -8.56 -8.48 16.85
N PRO A 203 -9.58 -7.97 16.13
CA PRO A 203 -9.75 -6.53 15.92
C PRO A 203 -9.72 -5.70 17.20
N ALA A 204 -10.27 -6.24 18.30
CA ALA A 204 -10.32 -5.58 19.61
C ALA A 204 -8.92 -5.25 20.17
N VAL A 205 -7.90 -6.06 19.87
CA VAL A 205 -6.51 -5.82 20.36
C VAL A 205 -5.92 -4.59 19.70
N GLY A 206 -6.07 -4.44 18.38
CA GLY A 206 -5.62 -3.26 17.64
C GLY A 206 -6.38 -1.98 18.08
N LEU A 207 -7.70 -2.09 18.31
CA LEU A 207 -8.50 -0.99 18.80
C LEU A 207 -8.05 -0.54 20.19
N GLN A 208 -7.84 -1.48 21.12
CA GLN A 208 -7.36 -1.17 22.46
C GLN A 208 -6.00 -0.46 22.41
N TYR A 209 -5.07 -0.94 21.56
CA TYR A 209 -3.78 -0.29 21.34
C TYR A 209 -3.93 1.14 20.82
N SER A 210 -4.84 1.35 19.87
CA SER A 210 -5.14 2.69 19.34
C SER A 210 -5.64 3.64 20.41
N GLY A 211 -6.54 3.16 21.27
CA GLY A 211 -7.06 3.92 22.39
C GLY A 211 -6.00 4.26 23.45
N GLU A 212 -5.13 3.29 23.80
CA GLU A 212 -4.04 3.53 24.76
C GLU A 212 -3.03 4.55 24.24
N LEU A 213 -2.65 4.46 22.95
CA LEU A 213 -1.76 5.46 22.34
C LEU A 213 -2.41 6.84 22.26
N LEU A 214 -3.68 6.93 21.85
CA LEU A 214 -4.41 8.19 21.84
C LEU A 214 -4.43 8.83 23.25
N ALA A 215 -4.73 8.05 24.30
CA ALA A 215 -4.71 8.55 25.67
C ALA A 215 -3.32 9.03 26.12
N ALA A 216 -2.26 8.33 25.70
CA ALA A 216 -0.88 8.75 25.97
C ALA A 216 -0.53 10.07 25.28
N PHE A 217 -0.91 10.25 24.01
CA PHE A 217 -0.70 11.49 23.29
C PHE A 217 -1.55 12.65 23.79
N ILE A 218 -2.81 12.40 24.19
CA ILE A 218 -3.66 13.39 24.90
C ILE A 218 -2.94 13.89 26.16
N LYS A 219 -2.33 12.99 26.94
CA LYS A 219 -1.55 13.35 28.12
C LYS A 219 -0.32 14.19 27.77
N GLN A 220 0.42 13.83 26.73
CA GLN A 220 1.58 14.62 26.25
C GLN A 220 1.16 16.02 25.78
N ALA A 221 -0.03 16.17 25.19
CA ALA A 221 -0.61 17.44 24.78
C ALA A 221 -1.19 18.27 25.96
N GLY A 222 -1.04 17.81 27.20
CA GLY A 222 -1.52 18.52 28.41
C GLY A 222 -2.97 18.25 28.78
N GLY A 223 -3.63 17.30 28.11
CA GLY A 223 -4.95 16.77 28.49
C GLY A 223 -4.85 15.61 29.46
N SER A 224 -6.00 15.01 29.80
CA SER A 224 -6.04 13.78 30.62
C SER A 224 -7.24 12.92 30.34
N VAL A 225 -7.07 11.60 30.41
CA VAL A 225 -8.12 10.59 30.35
C VAL A 225 -8.13 9.83 31.67
N ARG A 226 -9.25 9.80 32.37
CA ARG A 226 -9.39 9.19 33.71
C ARG A 226 -10.15 7.86 33.70
N GLY A 227 -11.04 7.68 32.73
CA GLY A 227 -11.89 6.49 32.64
C GLY A 227 -11.31 5.40 31.74
N LYS A 228 -12.15 4.39 31.51
CA LYS A 228 -11.81 3.23 30.67
C LYS A 228 -11.82 3.58 29.20
N ILE A 229 -11.03 2.81 28.45
CA ILE A 229 -11.10 2.76 26.99
C ILE A 229 -11.97 1.54 26.65
N THR A 230 -13.04 1.77 25.90
CA THR A 230 -14.02 0.74 25.50
C THR A 230 -14.32 0.84 24.01
N THR A 231 -15.00 -0.15 23.46
CA THR A 231 -15.52 -0.12 22.09
C THR A 231 -17.02 0.16 22.11
N GLY A 232 -17.52 0.82 21.08
CA GLY A 232 -18.94 1.14 20.95
C GLY A 232 -19.18 2.08 19.77
N SER A 233 -20.44 2.51 19.59
CA SER A 233 -20.80 3.45 18.53
C SER A 233 -20.99 4.86 19.07
N VAL A 234 -20.74 5.86 18.22
CA VAL A 234 -21.09 7.26 18.52
C VAL A 234 -22.61 7.36 18.68
N PRO A 235 -23.12 7.99 19.77
CA PRO A 235 -24.54 8.24 19.95
C PRO A 235 -25.16 9.02 18.78
N ALA A 236 -26.36 8.63 18.38
CA ALA A 236 -27.09 9.35 17.33
C ALA A 236 -27.32 10.82 17.73
N GLY A 237 -27.19 11.72 16.76
CA GLY A 237 -27.41 13.16 16.97
C GLY A 237 -26.26 13.91 17.65
N LEU A 238 -25.21 13.24 18.10
CA LEU A 238 -24.03 13.91 18.66
C LEU A 238 -23.20 14.53 17.53
N ALA A 239 -22.95 15.84 17.59
CA ALA A 239 -22.10 16.53 16.62
C ALA A 239 -20.61 16.34 16.92
N PRO A 240 -19.72 16.26 15.93
CA PRO A 240 -18.29 16.18 16.17
C PRO A 240 -17.76 17.48 16.77
N VAL A 241 -16.96 17.38 17.83
CA VAL A 241 -16.24 18.50 18.44
C VAL A 241 -14.92 18.79 17.72
N TYR A 242 -14.38 17.78 17.02
CA TYR A 242 -13.16 17.90 16.23
C TYR A 242 -13.16 16.85 15.11
N VAL A 243 -12.69 17.25 13.94
CA VAL A 243 -12.46 16.35 12.80
C VAL A 243 -10.99 16.49 12.42
N HIS A 244 -10.23 15.44 12.69
CA HIS A 244 -8.86 15.36 12.22
C HIS A 244 -8.85 14.98 10.75
N ARG A 245 -8.17 15.78 9.94
CA ARG A 245 -7.85 15.47 8.55
C ARG A 245 -6.38 15.11 8.45
N GLN A 246 -6.09 13.92 7.95
CA GLN A 246 -4.73 13.42 7.77
C GLN A 246 -3.84 14.49 7.12
N SER A 247 -2.66 14.74 7.71
CA SER A 247 -1.72 15.76 7.22
C SER A 247 -1.20 15.45 5.81
N ARG A 248 -1.14 14.18 5.43
CA ARG A 248 -0.77 13.74 4.08
C ARG A 248 -1.98 13.71 3.16
N THR A 249 -1.80 14.14 1.91
CA THR A 249 -2.74 13.86 0.83
C THR A 249 -2.66 12.41 0.41
N LEU A 250 -3.65 11.92 -0.35
CA LEU A 250 -3.61 10.58 -0.94
C LEU A 250 -2.35 10.37 -1.79
N SER A 251 -1.95 11.36 -2.57
CA SER A 251 -0.71 11.31 -3.35
C SER A 251 0.52 11.06 -2.46
N GLY A 252 0.60 11.76 -1.32
CA GLY A 252 1.65 11.54 -0.32
C GLY A 252 1.60 10.14 0.31
N ILE A 253 0.40 9.65 0.62
CA ILE A 253 0.18 8.29 1.14
C ILE A 253 0.59 7.23 0.12
N ILE A 254 0.21 7.41 -1.15
CA ILE A 254 0.56 6.50 -2.25
C ILE A 254 2.08 6.47 -2.46
N ARG A 255 2.76 7.61 -2.38
CA ARG A 255 4.23 7.64 -2.45
C ARG A 255 4.85 6.75 -1.38
N GLU A 256 4.46 6.93 -0.12
CA GLU A 256 4.96 6.11 1.00
C GLU A 256 4.58 4.62 0.84
N LEU A 257 3.37 4.35 0.37
CA LEU A 257 2.90 3.01 0.03
C LEU A 257 3.81 2.32 -1.00
N LEU A 258 4.14 3.01 -2.10
CA LEU A 258 4.94 2.44 -3.19
C LEU A 258 6.40 2.27 -2.78
N LEU A 259 6.97 3.20 -2.01
CA LEU A 259 8.33 3.13 -1.47
C LEU A 259 8.46 2.03 -0.41
N GLY A 260 7.59 2.01 0.58
CA GLY A 260 7.61 1.06 1.70
C GLY A 260 6.99 -0.30 1.40
N SER A 261 6.26 -0.41 0.29
CA SER A 261 5.53 -1.64 -0.10
C SER A 261 4.57 -2.18 0.98
N ASN A 262 3.92 -1.30 1.74
CA ASN A 262 3.10 -1.66 2.89
C ASN A 262 1.74 -2.24 2.46
N ASN A 263 1.46 -3.50 2.85
CA ASN A 263 0.21 -4.20 2.48
C ASN A 263 -1.01 -3.60 3.21
N TYR A 264 -0.85 -3.24 4.49
CA TYR A 264 -1.91 -2.60 5.26
C TYR A 264 -2.40 -1.32 4.59
N VAL A 265 -1.46 -0.42 4.23
CA VAL A 265 -1.79 0.84 3.56
C VAL A 265 -2.46 0.60 2.21
N ALA A 266 -1.97 -0.36 1.42
CA ALA A 266 -2.56 -0.69 0.12
C ALA A 266 -4.02 -1.10 0.24
N ASN A 267 -4.32 -2.00 1.17
CA ASN A 267 -5.68 -2.48 1.37
C ASN A 267 -6.59 -1.42 2.04
N GLN A 268 -6.07 -0.57 2.95
CA GLN A 268 -6.85 0.56 3.49
C GLN A 268 -7.31 1.51 2.37
N VAL A 269 -6.38 1.90 1.49
CA VAL A 269 -6.68 2.77 0.34
C VAL A 269 -7.65 2.10 -0.64
N PHE A 270 -7.44 0.82 -0.92
CA PHE A 270 -8.33 0.03 -1.80
C PHE A 270 -9.75 -0.08 -1.24
N LEU A 271 -9.88 -0.30 0.06
CA LEU A 271 -11.16 -0.41 0.76
C LEU A 271 -11.90 0.93 0.80
N GLU A 272 -11.20 2.02 1.05
CA GLU A 272 -11.79 3.37 1.05
C GLU A 272 -12.35 3.75 -0.32
N MET A 273 -11.66 3.39 -1.40
CA MET A 273 -12.12 3.61 -2.77
C MET A 273 -13.53 3.02 -2.98
N GLY A 274 -13.76 1.79 -2.52
CA GLY A 274 -15.06 1.13 -2.62
C GLY A 274 -16.15 1.83 -1.80
N ALA A 275 -15.84 2.19 -0.56
CA ALA A 275 -16.77 2.84 0.35
C ALA A 275 -17.15 4.27 -0.11
N ARG A 276 -16.20 5.00 -0.68
CA ARG A 276 -16.47 6.35 -1.20
C ARG A 276 -17.31 6.33 -2.47
N SER A 277 -17.15 5.33 -3.32
CA SER A 277 -17.92 5.20 -4.56
C SER A 277 -19.33 4.65 -4.34
N LEU A 278 -19.50 3.69 -3.42
CA LEU A 278 -20.76 2.92 -3.27
C LEU A 278 -21.41 3.12 -1.88
N GLY A 279 -20.89 4.01 -1.06
CA GLY A 279 -21.36 4.27 0.30
C GLY A 279 -20.78 3.30 1.34
N GLY A 280 -20.60 3.82 2.59
CA GLY A 280 -20.20 3.00 3.73
C GLY A 280 -21.29 1.99 4.18
N PRO A 281 -20.96 1.04 5.03
CA PRO A 281 -19.62 0.72 5.52
C PRO A 281 -18.71 0.15 4.43
N VAL A 282 -17.41 0.05 4.75
CA VAL A 282 -16.40 -0.59 3.91
C VAL A 282 -16.75 -2.05 3.59
N SER A 283 -16.45 -2.48 2.40
CA SER A 283 -16.56 -3.89 1.98
C SER A 283 -15.53 -4.17 0.88
N LEU A 284 -14.92 -5.34 0.93
CA LEU A 284 -13.99 -5.78 -0.12
C LEU A 284 -14.72 -5.95 -1.47
N GLU A 285 -15.95 -6.47 -1.43
CA GLU A 285 -16.78 -6.66 -2.64
C GLU A 285 -17.07 -5.33 -3.33
N LYS A 286 -17.37 -4.25 -2.56
CA LYS A 286 -17.55 -2.90 -3.12
C LYS A 286 -16.29 -2.41 -3.82
N SER A 287 -15.13 -2.61 -3.20
CA SER A 287 -13.85 -2.20 -3.77
C SER A 287 -13.51 -2.95 -5.03
N LEU A 288 -13.73 -4.27 -5.04
CA LEU A 288 -13.57 -5.10 -6.23
C LEU A 288 -14.57 -4.74 -7.34
N ALA A 289 -15.81 -4.40 -7.00
CA ALA A 289 -16.81 -3.97 -7.99
C ALA A 289 -16.41 -2.65 -8.65
N VAL A 290 -15.94 -1.67 -7.87
CA VAL A 290 -15.44 -0.38 -8.38
C VAL A 290 -14.19 -0.60 -9.25
N ALA A 291 -13.25 -1.42 -8.79
CA ALA A 291 -12.05 -1.75 -9.55
C ALA A 291 -12.39 -2.39 -10.89
N ARG A 292 -13.25 -3.42 -10.92
CA ARG A 292 -13.70 -4.08 -12.17
C ARG A 292 -14.36 -3.10 -13.14
N LYS A 293 -15.22 -2.20 -12.62
CA LYS A 293 -15.87 -1.18 -13.46
C LYS A 293 -14.85 -0.27 -14.13
N ILE A 294 -13.85 0.21 -13.41
CA ILE A 294 -12.81 1.08 -13.96
C ILE A 294 -11.93 0.30 -14.95
N LEU A 295 -11.50 -0.90 -14.57
CA LEU A 295 -10.69 -1.76 -15.44
C LEU A 295 -11.42 -2.08 -16.75
N ALA A 296 -12.73 -2.38 -16.71
CA ALA A 296 -13.55 -2.63 -17.90
C ALA A 296 -13.65 -1.39 -18.81
N ALA A 297 -13.77 -0.20 -18.24
CA ALA A 297 -13.79 1.06 -19.01
C ALA A 297 -12.47 1.35 -19.76
N HIS A 298 -11.40 0.64 -19.41
CA HIS A 298 -10.09 0.72 -20.05
C HIS A 298 -9.68 -0.57 -20.78
N ASP A 299 -10.62 -1.51 -21.06
CA ASP A 299 -10.36 -2.84 -21.65
C ASP A 299 -9.26 -3.63 -20.91
N LEU A 300 -9.33 -3.63 -19.58
CA LEU A 300 -8.37 -4.28 -18.68
C LEU A 300 -9.02 -5.36 -17.79
N ALA A 301 -10.33 -5.61 -17.91
CA ALA A 301 -11.06 -6.50 -17.02
C ALA A 301 -10.53 -7.95 -17.05
N ASP A 302 -10.19 -8.46 -18.23
CA ASP A 302 -9.64 -9.81 -18.41
C ASP A 302 -8.14 -9.88 -18.11
N ALA A 303 -7.44 -8.75 -18.28
CA ALA A 303 -5.99 -8.66 -18.12
C ALA A 303 -5.53 -8.43 -16.67
N ILE A 304 -6.39 -7.86 -15.82
CA ILE A 304 -6.10 -7.50 -14.43
C ILE A 304 -7.20 -8.06 -13.52
N GLN A 305 -6.93 -9.18 -12.90
CA GLN A 305 -7.83 -9.82 -11.93
C GLN A 305 -7.32 -9.57 -10.51
N LEU A 306 -8.14 -8.89 -9.70
CA LEU A 306 -7.81 -8.54 -8.32
C LEU A 306 -8.65 -9.37 -7.35
N GLU A 307 -8.01 -9.85 -6.28
CA GLU A 307 -8.65 -10.36 -5.06
C GLU A 307 -8.54 -9.36 -3.90
N GLU A 308 -7.48 -8.52 -3.90
CA GLU A 308 -7.23 -7.48 -2.90
C GLU A 308 -6.21 -6.45 -3.43
N GLY A 309 -5.97 -5.36 -2.68
CA GLY A 309 -5.21 -4.21 -3.18
C GLY A 309 -3.69 -4.29 -3.00
N SER A 310 -3.13 -5.27 -2.28
CA SER A 310 -1.69 -5.26 -1.93
C SER A 310 -0.83 -6.20 -2.77
N GLY A 311 -1.44 -7.22 -3.37
CA GLY A 311 -0.73 -8.30 -4.05
C GLY A 311 -0.20 -9.38 -3.09
N LEU A 312 -0.73 -9.45 -1.87
CA LEU A 312 -0.42 -10.50 -0.93
C LEU A 312 -1.08 -11.83 -1.34
N SER A 313 -2.31 -11.75 -1.84
CA SER A 313 -3.02 -12.91 -2.36
C SER A 313 -2.37 -13.44 -3.62
N ARG A 314 -2.18 -14.77 -3.65
CA ARG A 314 -1.74 -15.48 -4.86
C ARG A 314 -2.84 -15.67 -5.89
N GLY A 315 -4.08 -15.30 -5.59
CA GLY A 315 -5.20 -15.30 -6.52
C GLY A 315 -5.23 -14.08 -7.46
N ASN A 316 -4.50 -13.01 -7.14
CA ASN A 316 -4.30 -11.93 -8.11
C ASN A 316 -3.63 -12.48 -9.39
N ARG A 317 -4.15 -12.12 -10.57
CA ARG A 317 -3.63 -12.54 -11.88
C ARG A 317 -3.57 -11.37 -12.84
N PHE A 318 -2.39 -11.11 -13.40
CA PHE A 318 -2.18 -10.07 -14.40
C PHE A 318 -1.55 -10.64 -15.66
N THR A 319 -1.86 -10.06 -16.81
CA THR A 319 -1.05 -10.22 -18.01
C THR A 319 -0.01 -9.10 -18.09
N ALA A 320 1.10 -9.35 -18.78
CA ALA A 320 2.13 -8.32 -18.96
C ALA A 320 1.60 -7.12 -19.75
N GLY A 321 0.84 -7.35 -20.80
CA GLY A 321 0.20 -6.30 -21.59
C GLY A 321 -0.78 -5.46 -20.77
N GLY A 322 -1.60 -6.10 -19.92
CA GLY A 322 -2.50 -5.38 -19.02
C GLY A 322 -1.76 -4.46 -18.05
N LEU A 323 -0.68 -4.95 -17.43
CA LEU A 323 0.11 -4.12 -16.53
C LEU A 323 0.88 -3.00 -17.27
N ALA A 324 1.38 -3.25 -18.48
CA ALA A 324 2.00 -2.22 -19.32
C ALA A 324 0.99 -1.12 -19.70
N LYS A 325 -0.26 -1.47 -20.00
CA LYS A 325 -1.34 -0.51 -20.23
C LYS A 325 -1.64 0.31 -18.96
N VAL A 326 -1.66 -0.32 -17.77
CA VAL A 326 -1.78 0.42 -16.50
C VAL A 326 -0.60 1.36 -16.29
N LEU A 327 0.64 0.96 -16.61
CA LEU A 327 1.80 1.86 -16.55
C LEU A 327 1.63 3.07 -17.48
N ASN A 328 1.06 2.92 -18.68
CA ASN A 328 0.74 4.06 -19.53
C ASN A 328 -0.25 5.03 -18.85
N LEU A 329 -1.30 4.50 -18.23
CA LEU A 329 -2.29 5.30 -17.49
C LEU A 329 -1.72 5.92 -16.21
N PHE A 330 -0.73 5.28 -15.59
CA PHE A 330 -0.05 5.77 -14.38
C PHE A 330 1.11 6.74 -14.69
N ALA A 331 1.50 6.93 -15.94
CA ALA A 331 2.65 7.76 -16.33
C ALA A 331 2.66 9.19 -15.73
N PRO A 332 1.51 9.91 -15.60
CA PRO A 332 1.50 11.21 -14.91
C PRO A 332 1.93 11.16 -13.44
N HIS A 333 1.96 9.99 -12.84
CA HIS A 333 2.27 9.74 -11.44
C HIS A 333 3.60 8.98 -11.23
N VAL A 334 4.44 8.88 -12.26
CA VAL A 334 5.73 8.15 -12.21
C VAL A 334 6.60 8.59 -11.03
N GLY A 335 6.58 9.87 -10.66
CA GLY A 335 7.32 10.42 -9.52
C GLY A 335 6.92 9.86 -8.14
N LEU A 336 5.84 9.08 -8.04
CA LEU A 336 5.45 8.38 -6.82
C LEU A 336 6.17 7.03 -6.65
N LEU A 337 6.78 6.50 -7.71
CA LEU A 337 7.58 5.27 -7.65
C LEU A 337 8.96 5.53 -7.05
N LYS A 338 9.60 4.47 -6.59
CA LYS A 338 11.02 4.49 -6.27
C LYS A 338 11.81 4.73 -7.56
N SER A 339 12.69 5.72 -7.55
CA SER A 339 13.64 5.97 -8.64
C SER A 339 15.05 5.57 -8.22
N ASP A 340 15.76 4.85 -9.10
CA ASP A 340 17.12 4.36 -8.90
C ASP A 340 17.76 4.11 -10.26
N ALA A 341 18.99 4.62 -10.48
CA ALA A 341 19.80 4.41 -11.68
C ALA A 341 19.02 4.55 -13.00
N GLY A 342 18.27 5.65 -13.17
CA GLY A 342 17.54 5.93 -14.43
C GLY A 342 16.20 5.20 -14.59
N ALA A 343 15.84 4.31 -13.66
CA ALA A 343 14.57 3.61 -13.67
C ALA A 343 13.66 4.05 -12.53
N SER A 344 12.34 4.06 -12.76
CA SER A 344 11.30 4.26 -11.76
C SER A 344 10.41 3.03 -11.68
N TYR A 345 10.41 2.33 -10.55
CA TYR A 345 9.82 1.00 -10.49
C TYR A 345 9.19 0.62 -9.15
N LYS A 346 8.40 -0.45 -9.20
CA LYS A 346 7.91 -1.21 -8.05
C LYS A 346 8.38 -2.64 -8.12
N THR A 347 8.89 -3.16 -7.00
CA THR A 347 9.24 -4.57 -6.83
C THR A 347 8.06 -5.36 -6.27
N GLY A 348 7.94 -6.63 -6.65
CA GLY A 348 7.08 -7.60 -5.99
C GLY A 348 7.87 -8.82 -5.52
N THR A 349 7.51 -9.36 -4.37
CA THR A 349 8.18 -10.52 -3.76
C THR A 349 7.17 -11.35 -2.99
N LEU A 350 7.03 -12.61 -3.40
CA LEU A 350 6.42 -13.68 -2.63
C LEU A 350 7.36 -14.89 -2.69
N GLU A 351 7.13 -15.90 -1.87
CA GLU A 351 7.90 -17.14 -1.98
C GLU A 351 7.75 -17.74 -3.38
N GLY A 352 8.88 -18.01 -4.04
CA GLY A 352 8.93 -18.50 -5.42
C GLY A 352 8.60 -17.48 -6.50
N ILE A 353 8.34 -16.19 -6.17
CA ILE A 353 7.93 -15.16 -7.12
C ILE A 353 8.75 -13.89 -6.93
N ARG A 354 9.30 -13.36 -8.03
CA ARG A 354 9.95 -12.05 -8.11
C ARG A 354 9.40 -11.29 -9.29
N THR A 355 8.87 -10.10 -9.03
CA THR A 355 8.35 -9.23 -10.07
C THR A 355 8.98 -7.84 -10.01
N LEU A 356 9.00 -7.15 -11.13
CA LEU A 356 9.48 -5.79 -11.26
C LEU A 356 8.71 -5.13 -12.41
N ALA A 357 8.15 -3.96 -12.18
CA ALA A 357 7.44 -3.23 -13.23
C ALA A 357 7.63 -1.73 -13.05
N GLY A 358 7.70 -0.99 -14.14
CA GLY A 358 7.92 0.44 -14.12
C GLY A 358 8.40 1.01 -15.43
N TYR A 359 9.27 1.99 -15.32
CA TYR A 359 9.78 2.79 -16.43
C TYR A 359 11.30 2.84 -16.37
N VAL A 360 11.96 2.83 -17.53
CA VAL A 360 13.41 3.05 -17.65
C VAL A 360 13.69 3.89 -18.89
N SER A 361 14.67 4.79 -18.78
CA SER A 361 15.13 5.57 -19.92
C SER A 361 16.17 4.77 -20.69
N THR A 362 15.98 4.63 -21.99
CA THR A 362 16.87 3.92 -22.91
C THR A 362 17.43 4.86 -23.96
N SER A 363 18.58 4.50 -24.54
CA SER A 363 19.29 5.37 -25.49
C SER A 363 18.59 5.47 -26.85
N LYS A 364 17.92 4.40 -27.31
CA LYS A 364 17.33 4.31 -28.64
C LYS A 364 15.83 4.62 -28.66
N HIS A 365 15.13 4.37 -27.54
CA HIS A 365 13.66 4.47 -27.48
C HIS A 365 13.15 5.48 -26.43
N GLY A 366 14.05 6.18 -25.73
CA GLY A 366 13.68 7.10 -24.64
C GLY A 366 13.04 6.36 -23.48
N LEU A 367 11.95 6.89 -22.91
CA LEU A 367 11.27 6.29 -21.76
C LEU A 367 10.41 5.11 -22.20
N VAL A 368 10.78 3.90 -21.80
CA VAL A 368 10.00 2.68 -22.04
C VAL A 368 9.33 2.17 -20.78
N ARG A 369 8.28 1.33 -20.92
CA ARG A 369 7.62 0.60 -19.83
C ARG A 369 8.14 -0.82 -19.85
N PHE A 370 8.35 -1.38 -18.67
CA PHE A 370 8.77 -2.76 -18.54
C PHE A 370 7.97 -3.52 -17.48
N VAL A 371 7.73 -4.79 -17.75
CA VAL A 371 7.15 -5.77 -16.85
C VAL A 371 8.04 -7.00 -16.86
N ILE A 372 8.51 -7.41 -15.68
CA ILE A 372 9.34 -8.59 -15.47
C ILE A 372 8.72 -9.45 -14.38
N ALA A 373 8.51 -10.74 -14.66
CA ALA A 373 8.05 -11.70 -13.66
C ALA A 373 8.84 -13.00 -13.74
N LEU A 374 9.27 -13.49 -12.58
CA LEU A 374 10.10 -14.68 -12.42
C LEU A 374 9.45 -15.66 -11.45
N LYS A 375 9.38 -16.94 -11.81
CA LYS A 375 9.10 -18.05 -10.91
C LYS A 375 10.42 -18.48 -10.26
N SER A 376 10.91 -17.70 -9.26
CA SER A 376 12.23 -17.86 -8.65
C SER A 376 12.29 -17.21 -7.27
N ASN A 377 13.24 -17.67 -6.44
CA ASN A 377 13.63 -16.97 -5.22
C ASN A 377 14.84 -16.03 -5.40
N ASN A 378 15.49 -16.06 -6.57
CA ASN A 378 16.59 -15.14 -6.87
C ASN A 378 16.04 -13.73 -7.19
N GLY A 379 16.20 -12.81 -6.25
CA GLY A 379 15.77 -11.42 -6.42
C GLY A 379 16.68 -10.58 -7.31
N ALA A 380 17.93 -10.97 -7.54
CA ALA A 380 18.89 -10.23 -8.36
C ALA A 380 18.52 -10.32 -9.85
N ALA A 381 18.12 -11.50 -10.34
CA ALA A 381 17.87 -11.76 -11.74
C ALA A 381 16.91 -10.75 -12.41
N ARG A 382 15.89 -10.23 -11.69
CA ARG A 382 15.00 -9.20 -12.23
C ARG A 382 15.70 -7.88 -12.51
N PHE A 383 16.75 -7.54 -11.75
CA PHE A 383 17.56 -6.34 -11.99
C PHE A 383 18.61 -6.55 -13.07
N ASP A 384 19.12 -7.78 -13.22
CA ASP A 384 20.01 -8.12 -14.31
C ASP A 384 19.28 -8.04 -15.66
N LEU A 385 18.01 -8.49 -15.70
CA LEU A 385 17.13 -8.31 -16.85
C LEU A 385 16.86 -6.82 -17.14
N LEU A 386 16.60 -6.00 -16.13
CA LEU A 386 16.39 -4.56 -16.31
C LEU A 386 17.64 -3.89 -16.89
N LYS A 387 18.83 -4.21 -16.37
CA LYS A 387 20.10 -3.68 -16.91
C LYS A 387 20.33 -4.10 -18.35
N ALA A 388 20.00 -5.34 -18.73
CA ALA A 388 20.11 -5.79 -20.11
C ALA A 388 19.15 -5.01 -21.02
N ILE A 389 17.92 -4.76 -20.59
CA ILE A 389 16.93 -3.93 -21.31
C ILE A 389 17.47 -2.50 -21.50
N GLU A 390 17.97 -1.87 -20.43
CA GLU A 390 18.51 -0.51 -20.45
C GLU A 390 19.72 -0.37 -21.39
N ALA A 391 20.61 -1.35 -21.38
CA ALA A 391 21.85 -1.31 -22.17
C ALA A 391 21.62 -1.54 -23.66
N GLU A 392 20.61 -2.29 -24.06
CA GLU A 392 20.40 -2.72 -25.45
C GLU A 392 19.36 -1.86 -26.20
N LEU A 393 18.43 -1.21 -25.49
CA LEU A 393 17.42 -0.33 -26.07
C LEU A 393 17.82 1.14 -25.94
#